data_ae2e76441698847f745f3e612340ce6b
#
_entry.id   ae2e76441698847f745f3e612340ce6b
#
_cell.length_a   1.000
_cell.length_b   1.000
_cell.length_c   1.000
_cell.angle_alpha   90.00
_cell.angle_beta   90.00
_cell.angle_gamma   90.00
#
_symmetry.space_group_name_H-M   'P 1'
#
loop_
_entity.id
_entity.type
_entity.pdbx_description
1 polymer ?
#
loop_
_entity_poly.entity_id
_entity_poly.type
_entity_poly.pdbx_seq_one_letter_code
_entity_poly.pdbx_strand_id
1 'polypeptide(L)'
;MMNTFVCKLFNSDSFHIDGAEVVNLNDNKQYNYTFWKLSKQLYSIPYVFTKEALDLFYLSLMVFYADRSVLRSLQPDGWTRHIEIYMPVANVGKWNVNSDLLKRMLDFLTGDDWKFHFRDRICITDDEDKYKKCRYYFRNSTHKIDTNVFCMLSGGLDSFIGAIDLLSSNVNPIFVGNYNGGKGVSVYQKRVIGSLQKHFQVSPKRFYQFYAAPKSGKEDTTRSRSL
;
A
#
# COMPACT_ATOMS: atom_id res chain seq x y z
N MET A 1 -4.77 26.37 4.12
CA MET A 1 -4.02 26.34 2.83
C MET A 1 -4.24 24.96 2.21
N MET A 2 -4.51 24.86 0.90
CA MET A 2 -4.65 23.59 0.21
C MET A 2 -3.26 23.02 -0.10
N ASN A 3 -3.03 21.75 0.24
CA ASN A 3 -1.78 21.05 -0.08
C ASN A 3 -2.07 20.12 -1.26
N THR A 4 -1.62 20.51 -2.43
CA THR A 4 -1.96 19.84 -3.69
C THR A 4 -0.80 18.96 -4.17
N PHE A 5 -1.12 17.71 -4.50
CA PHE A 5 -0.17 16.71 -4.98
C PHE A 5 -0.55 16.17 -6.36
N VAL A 6 0.43 15.99 -7.21
CA VAL A 6 0.29 15.30 -8.48
C VAL A 6 1.06 13.99 -8.42
N CYS A 7 0.34 12.87 -8.40
CA CYS A 7 0.95 11.55 -8.49
C CYS A 7 1.39 11.25 -9.92
N LYS A 8 2.60 10.73 -10.09
CA LYS A 8 3.12 10.16 -11.35
C LYS A 8 3.60 8.73 -11.13
N LEU A 9 3.40 7.90 -12.12
CA LEU A 9 3.91 6.52 -12.15
C LEU A 9 5.05 6.34 -13.16
N PHE A 10 5.19 7.30 -14.09
CA PHE A 10 6.18 7.26 -15.17
C PHE A 10 6.78 8.65 -15.38
N ASN A 11 8.05 8.70 -15.79
CA ASN A 11 8.73 9.96 -16.11
C ASN A 11 8.14 10.64 -17.36
N SER A 12 7.53 9.87 -18.26
CA SER A 12 6.87 10.38 -19.47
C SER A 12 5.52 11.04 -19.21
N ASP A 13 5.00 10.98 -18.00
CA ASP A 13 3.74 11.64 -17.61
C ASP A 13 3.99 13.16 -17.50
N SER A 14 3.49 13.93 -18.48
CA SER A 14 3.66 15.38 -18.56
C SER A 14 2.64 16.17 -17.73
N PHE A 15 1.65 15.49 -17.12
CA PHE A 15 0.61 16.17 -16.35
C PHE A 15 1.22 16.96 -15.17
N HIS A 16 0.79 18.20 -15.00
CA HIS A 16 1.18 19.02 -13.85
C HIS A 16 0.03 19.98 -13.48
N ILE A 17 0.08 20.47 -12.26
CA ILE A 17 -0.76 21.55 -11.73
C ILE A 17 0.19 22.57 -11.13
N ASP A 18 -0.01 23.84 -11.45
CA ASP A 18 0.83 24.93 -10.95
C ASP A 18 0.75 25.00 -9.42
N GLY A 19 1.90 25.06 -8.77
CA GLY A 19 1.99 25.09 -7.32
C GLY A 19 1.80 23.74 -6.61
N ALA A 20 1.51 22.67 -7.34
CA ALA A 20 1.40 21.32 -6.75
C ALA A 20 2.76 20.64 -6.59
N GLU A 21 2.90 19.84 -5.55
CA GLU A 21 4.03 18.94 -5.38
C GLU A 21 3.88 17.72 -6.27
N VAL A 22 4.86 17.48 -7.14
CA VAL A 22 4.87 16.32 -8.05
C VAL A 22 5.59 15.15 -7.39
N VAL A 23 4.88 14.04 -7.23
CA VAL A 23 5.40 12.82 -6.60
C VAL A 23 5.42 11.68 -7.62
N ASN A 24 6.61 11.23 -8.00
CA ASN A 24 6.77 10.05 -8.83
C ASN A 24 7.02 8.83 -7.94
N LEU A 25 6.04 7.93 -7.86
CA LEU A 25 6.12 6.74 -7.02
C LEU A 25 7.19 5.72 -7.49
N ASN A 26 7.62 5.79 -8.74
CA ASN A 26 8.69 4.94 -9.27
C ASN A 26 10.08 5.60 -9.20
N ASP A 27 10.18 6.83 -8.70
CA ASP A 27 11.47 7.46 -8.41
C ASP A 27 11.98 7.04 -7.02
N ASN A 28 13.04 6.26 -6.99
CA ASN A 28 13.69 5.82 -5.74
C ASN A 28 14.21 6.97 -4.87
N LYS A 29 14.32 8.19 -5.40
CA LYS A 29 14.68 9.38 -4.61
C LYS A 29 13.49 9.92 -3.81
N GLN A 30 12.27 9.69 -4.26
CA GLN A 30 11.03 10.18 -3.63
C GLN A 30 10.33 9.10 -2.81
N TYR A 31 10.35 7.85 -3.29
CA TYR A 31 9.67 6.75 -2.65
C TYR A 31 10.49 5.46 -2.68
N ASN A 32 10.48 4.70 -1.59
CA ASN A 32 11.07 3.38 -1.55
C ASN A 32 10.04 2.35 -1.10
N TYR A 33 9.71 1.39 -1.95
CA TYR A 33 8.84 0.29 -1.60
C TYR A 33 9.32 -1.02 -2.24
N THR A 34 9.03 -2.13 -1.57
CA THR A 34 9.56 -3.43 -1.97
C THR A 34 8.53 -4.36 -2.60
N PHE A 35 7.30 -3.90 -2.84
CA PHE A 35 6.22 -4.73 -3.37
C PHE A 35 6.64 -5.53 -4.61
N TRP A 36 7.24 -4.88 -5.61
CA TRP A 36 7.70 -5.55 -6.82
C TRP A 36 8.95 -6.41 -6.64
N LYS A 37 9.74 -6.18 -5.56
CA LYS A 37 10.88 -7.03 -5.21
C LYS A 37 10.42 -8.38 -4.66
N LEU A 38 9.20 -8.46 -4.14
CA LEU A 38 8.56 -9.70 -3.71
C LEU A 38 7.97 -10.51 -4.88
N SER A 39 8.16 -10.07 -6.12
CA SER A 39 7.55 -10.67 -7.31
C SER A 39 7.75 -12.19 -7.40
N LYS A 40 8.95 -12.69 -7.05
CA LYS A 40 9.22 -14.13 -7.02
C LYS A 40 8.34 -14.90 -6.03
N GLN A 41 8.00 -14.30 -4.89
CA GLN A 41 7.08 -14.88 -3.91
C GLN A 41 5.63 -14.77 -4.41
N LEU A 42 5.28 -13.65 -5.04
CA LEU A 42 3.96 -13.43 -5.62
C LEU A 42 3.61 -14.43 -6.74
N TYR A 43 4.61 -15.04 -7.39
CA TYR A 43 4.39 -16.10 -8.39
C TYR A 43 3.79 -17.38 -7.81
N SER A 44 3.85 -17.56 -6.50
CA SER A 44 3.22 -18.69 -5.81
C SER A 44 1.74 -18.48 -5.53
N ILE A 45 1.23 -17.24 -5.69
CA ILE A 45 -0.15 -16.89 -5.40
C ILE A 45 -1.02 -17.12 -6.64
N PRO A 46 -2.21 -17.73 -6.51
CA PRO A 46 -3.10 -18.03 -7.63
C PRO A 46 -3.78 -16.82 -8.23
N TYR A 47 -3.55 -15.63 -7.68
CA TYR A 47 -4.24 -14.42 -8.07
C TYR A 47 -3.34 -13.48 -8.84
N VAL A 48 -3.89 -12.90 -9.88
CA VAL A 48 -3.27 -11.82 -10.63
C VAL A 48 -3.97 -10.53 -10.24
N PHE A 49 -3.18 -9.50 -9.91
CA PHE A 49 -3.74 -8.21 -9.54
C PHE A 49 -4.55 -7.61 -10.68
N THR A 50 -5.76 -7.17 -10.39
CA THR A 50 -6.57 -6.39 -11.33
C THR A 50 -5.99 -4.98 -11.48
N LYS A 51 -6.39 -4.28 -12.52
CA LYS A 51 -5.98 -2.88 -12.72
C LYS A 51 -6.44 -1.99 -11.55
N GLU A 52 -7.63 -2.25 -11.04
CA GLU A 52 -8.20 -1.55 -9.89
C GLU A 52 -7.43 -1.85 -8.59
N ALA A 53 -7.00 -3.08 -8.38
CA ALA A 53 -6.17 -3.42 -7.23
C ALA A 53 -4.81 -2.72 -7.27
N LEU A 54 -4.22 -2.58 -8.45
CA LEU A 54 -2.99 -1.81 -8.64
C LEU A 54 -3.22 -0.31 -8.45
N ASP A 55 -4.32 0.24 -8.94
CA ASP A 55 -4.69 1.63 -8.71
C ASP A 55 -4.85 1.91 -7.21
N LEU A 56 -5.54 1.02 -6.47
CA LEU A 56 -5.69 1.13 -5.02
C LEU A 56 -4.33 1.07 -4.29
N PHE A 57 -3.45 0.21 -4.75
CA PHE A 57 -2.10 0.12 -4.20
C PHE A 57 -1.32 1.43 -4.40
N TYR A 58 -1.30 1.99 -5.61
CA TYR A 58 -0.62 3.26 -5.87
C TYR A 58 -1.29 4.43 -5.14
N LEU A 59 -2.61 4.43 -5.06
CA LEU A 59 -3.36 5.42 -4.30
C LEU A 59 -2.98 5.37 -2.81
N SER A 60 -2.90 4.18 -2.22
CA SER A 60 -2.49 4.03 -0.82
C SER A 60 -1.07 4.51 -0.55
N LEU A 61 -0.14 4.28 -1.48
CA LEU A 61 1.21 4.84 -1.40
C LEU A 61 1.20 6.37 -1.46
N MET A 62 0.35 6.96 -2.32
CA MET A 62 0.25 8.41 -2.45
C MET A 62 -0.39 9.06 -1.23
N VAL A 63 -1.47 8.46 -0.70
CA VAL A 63 -2.10 8.89 0.57
C VAL A 63 -1.09 8.85 1.71
N PHE A 64 -0.32 7.79 1.82
CA PHE A 64 0.72 7.65 2.84
C PHE A 64 1.84 8.69 2.68
N TYR A 65 2.20 9.02 1.44
CA TYR A 65 3.14 10.13 1.16
C TYR A 65 2.59 11.46 1.64
N ALA A 66 1.38 11.81 1.23
CA ALA A 66 0.74 13.08 1.56
C ALA A 66 0.54 13.24 3.07
N ASP A 67 0.11 12.16 3.75
CA ASP A 67 -0.04 12.15 5.21
C ASP A 67 1.25 12.50 5.96
N ARG A 68 2.38 12.05 5.44
CA ARG A 68 3.69 12.32 6.04
C ARG A 68 4.35 13.62 5.60
N SER A 69 3.91 14.20 4.49
CA SER A 69 4.53 15.41 3.92
C SER A 69 3.91 16.71 4.44
N VAL A 70 2.62 16.67 4.82
CA VAL A 70 1.89 17.84 5.29
C VAL A 70 1.89 17.92 6.79
N LEU A 71 2.52 18.94 7.35
CA LEU A 71 2.57 19.15 8.80
C LEU A 71 1.26 19.78 9.31
N ARG A 72 0.69 19.23 10.37
CA ARG A 72 -0.47 19.77 11.06
C ARG A 72 -0.18 21.10 11.71
N SER A 73 1.01 21.23 12.31
CA SER A 73 1.47 22.44 12.96
C SER A 73 1.54 23.68 12.05
N LEU A 74 1.59 23.48 10.73
CA LEU A 74 1.60 24.56 9.74
C LEU A 74 0.20 24.90 9.20
N GLN A 75 -0.85 24.23 9.68
CA GLN A 75 -2.22 24.56 9.28
C GLN A 75 -2.78 25.72 10.11
N PRO A 76 -3.74 26.52 9.57
CA PRO A 76 -4.27 27.68 10.27
C PRO A 76 -4.87 27.38 11.66
N ASP A 77 -5.51 26.24 11.81
CA ASP A 77 -6.06 25.73 13.09
C ASP A 77 -5.08 24.85 13.88
N GLY A 78 -3.86 24.65 13.36
CA GLY A 78 -2.85 23.78 13.94
C GLY A 78 -3.18 22.29 13.87
N TRP A 79 -4.24 21.89 13.14
CA TRP A 79 -4.73 20.52 13.15
C TRP A 79 -5.21 20.02 11.79
N THR A 80 -6.21 20.64 11.19
CA THR A 80 -6.90 20.14 9.99
C THR A 80 -6.11 20.42 8.72
N ARG A 81 -5.68 19.40 8.04
CA ARG A 81 -4.99 19.50 6.75
C ARG A 81 -6.01 19.42 5.62
N HIS A 82 -5.87 20.28 4.62
CA HIS A 82 -6.60 20.19 3.37
C HIS A 82 -5.67 19.61 2.32
N ILE A 83 -5.95 18.38 1.88
CA ILE A 83 -5.08 17.57 1.01
C ILE A 83 -5.81 17.24 -0.27
N GLU A 84 -5.24 17.62 -1.40
CA GLU A 84 -5.79 17.40 -2.74
C GLU A 84 -4.83 16.55 -3.56
N ILE A 85 -5.31 15.45 -4.14
CA ILE A 85 -4.47 14.49 -4.88
C ILE A 85 -5.02 14.30 -6.30
N TYR A 86 -4.16 14.50 -7.29
CA TYR A 86 -4.38 14.15 -8.69
C TYR A 86 -3.75 12.79 -8.98
N MET A 87 -4.59 11.77 -9.21
CA MET A 87 -4.17 10.37 -9.27
C MET A 87 -4.41 9.75 -10.65
N PRO A 88 -3.37 9.19 -11.33
CA PRO A 88 -3.57 8.42 -12.55
C PRO A 88 -4.12 7.04 -12.24
N VAL A 89 -5.24 6.66 -12.90
CA VAL A 89 -5.94 5.39 -12.71
C VAL A 89 -6.31 4.74 -14.04
N ALA A 90 -6.52 3.45 -14.04
CA ALA A 90 -6.87 2.69 -15.24
C ALA A 90 -8.32 2.90 -15.70
N ASN A 91 -9.22 3.29 -14.78
CA ASN A 91 -10.63 3.53 -15.09
C ASN A 91 -11.17 4.70 -14.26
N VAL A 92 -11.14 5.88 -14.82
CA VAL A 92 -11.59 7.12 -14.15
C VAL A 92 -13.05 7.05 -13.72
N GLY A 93 -13.93 6.47 -14.54
CA GLY A 93 -15.36 6.37 -14.21
C GLY A 93 -15.61 5.58 -12.93
N LYS A 94 -14.95 4.43 -12.77
CA LYS A 94 -15.07 3.61 -11.54
C LYS A 94 -14.57 4.35 -10.30
N TRP A 95 -13.48 5.09 -10.42
CA TRP A 95 -12.90 5.82 -9.29
C TRP A 95 -13.73 7.05 -8.93
N ASN A 96 -14.27 7.78 -9.90
CA ASN A 96 -15.13 8.92 -9.64
C ASN A 96 -16.41 8.54 -8.89
N VAL A 97 -17.03 7.40 -9.23
CA VAL A 97 -18.21 6.89 -8.49
C VAL A 97 -17.90 6.61 -7.02
N ASN A 98 -16.66 6.21 -6.71
CA ASN A 98 -16.25 5.87 -5.35
C ASN A 98 -15.48 7.00 -4.63
N SER A 99 -15.34 8.16 -5.25
CA SER A 99 -14.57 9.29 -4.72
C SER A 99 -15.06 9.77 -3.36
N ASP A 100 -16.39 9.91 -3.21
CA ASP A 100 -17.01 10.36 -1.95
C ASP A 100 -16.84 9.33 -0.82
N LEU A 101 -16.87 8.04 -1.15
CA LEU A 101 -16.62 6.99 -0.17
C LEU A 101 -15.17 7.04 0.32
N LEU A 102 -14.22 7.18 -0.60
CA LEU A 102 -12.81 7.31 -0.30
C LEU A 102 -12.52 8.55 0.57
N LYS A 103 -13.11 9.69 0.18
CA LYS A 103 -13.02 10.93 0.96
C LYS A 103 -13.52 10.72 2.39
N ARG A 104 -14.76 10.25 2.57
CA ARG A 104 -15.34 10.03 3.91
C ARG A 104 -14.52 9.08 4.76
N MET A 105 -13.98 8.01 4.16
CA MET A 105 -13.12 7.07 4.86
C MET A 105 -11.85 7.74 5.38
N LEU A 106 -11.16 8.51 4.54
CA LEU A 106 -9.90 9.17 4.91
C LEU A 106 -10.13 10.35 5.85
N ASP A 107 -11.18 11.15 5.64
CA ASP A 107 -11.56 12.22 6.56
C ASP A 107 -11.79 11.65 7.98
N PHE A 108 -12.49 10.52 8.08
CA PHE A 108 -12.73 9.85 9.35
C PHE A 108 -11.45 9.31 10.01
N LEU A 109 -10.58 8.67 9.21
CA LEU A 109 -9.36 8.06 9.72
C LEU A 109 -8.30 9.08 10.17
N THR A 110 -8.26 10.23 9.51
CA THR A 110 -7.19 11.21 9.70
C THR A 110 -7.65 12.48 10.43
N GLY A 111 -8.94 12.81 10.37
CA GLY A 111 -9.46 14.09 10.82
C GLY A 111 -9.10 15.26 9.89
N ASP A 112 -8.78 14.97 8.64
CA ASP A 112 -8.41 15.94 7.61
C ASP A 112 -9.51 16.06 6.56
N ASP A 113 -9.34 16.98 5.62
CA ASP A 113 -10.22 17.16 4.47
C ASP A 113 -9.49 16.72 3.20
N TRP A 114 -9.91 15.58 2.66
CA TRP A 114 -9.31 14.97 1.48
C TRP A 114 -10.11 15.22 0.23
N LYS A 115 -9.44 15.49 -0.89
CA LYS A 115 -10.05 15.65 -2.21
C LYS A 115 -9.25 14.89 -3.26
N PHE A 116 -9.97 14.16 -4.13
CA PHE A 116 -9.36 13.32 -5.16
C PHE A 116 -9.82 13.74 -6.53
N HIS A 117 -8.86 13.81 -7.47
CA HIS A 117 -9.08 14.00 -8.90
C HIS A 117 -8.46 12.83 -9.63
N PHE A 118 -9.29 12.03 -10.23
CA PHE A 118 -8.83 10.88 -11.01
C PHE A 118 -8.65 11.28 -12.47
N ARG A 119 -7.55 10.82 -13.06
CA ARG A 119 -7.21 11.05 -14.46
C ARG A 119 -6.73 9.76 -15.11
N ASP A 120 -6.82 9.68 -16.44
CA ASP A 120 -6.38 8.50 -17.17
C ASP A 120 -4.88 8.26 -17.01
N ARG A 121 -4.53 7.02 -16.78
CA ARG A 121 -3.16 6.54 -16.76
C ARG A 121 -2.69 6.32 -18.20
N ILE A 122 -1.83 7.23 -18.68
CA ILE A 122 -1.44 7.29 -20.10
C ILE A 122 -0.55 6.12 -20.53
N CYS A 123 0.28 5.57 -19.63
CA CYS A 123 1.21 4.49 -19.95
C CYS A 123 0.96 3.27 -19.04
N ILE A 124 0.42 2.22 -19.61
CA ILE A 124 0.08 0.96 -18.93
C ILE A 124 1.14 -0.13 -19.20
N THR A 125 2.05 0.09 -20.17
CA THR A 125 2.94 -0.94 -20.70
C THR A 125 3.81 -1.60 -19.64
N ASP A 126 4.39 -0.83 -18.72
CA ASP A 126 5.29 -1.37 -17.70
C ASP A 126 4.54 -2.23 -16.66
N ASP A 127 3.32 -1.82 -16.30
CA ASP A 127 2.46 -2.60 -15.40
C ASP A 127 1.87 -3.82 -16.10
N GLU A 128 1.52 -3.72 -17.38
CA GLU A 128 1.06 -4.86 -18.18
C GLU A 128 2.17 -5.90 -18.38
N ASP A 129 3.41 -5.47 -18.56
CA ASP A 129 4.55 -6.38 -18.68
C ASP A 129 4.88 -7.06 -17.35
N LYS A 130 4.82 -6.34 -16.24
CA LYS A 130 4.92 -6.93 -14.90
C LYS A 130 3.80 -7.93 -14.66
N TYR A 131 2.58 -7.60 -15.05
CA TYR A 131 1.41 -8.45 -14.96
C TYR A 131 1.54 -9.71 -15.82
N LYS A 132 1.94 -9.58 -17.08
CA LYS A 132 2.20 -10.72 -17.99
C LYS A 132 3.28 -11.64 -17.42
N LYS A 133 4.37 -11.08 -16.87
CA LYS A 133 5.43 -11.84 -16.19
C LYS A 133 4.89 -12.58 -14.95
N CYS A 134 4.16 -11.92 -14.07
CA CYS A 134 3.55 -12.56 -12.90
C CYS A 134 2.65 -13.72 -13.32
N ARG A 135 1.80 -13.51 -14.32
CA ARG A 135 0.89 -14.55 -14.84
C ARG A 135 1.64 -15.73 -15.46
N TYR A 136 2.71 -15.46 -16.23
CA TYR A 136 3.55 -16.49 -16.82
C TYR A 136 4.23 -17.34 -15.72
N TYR A 137 4.87 -16.71 -14.77
CA TYR A 137 5.56 -17.41 -13.69
C TYR A 137 4.59 -18.18 -12.79
N PHE A 138 3.42 -17.63 -12.50
CA PHE A 138 2.39 -18.37 -11.75
C PHE A 138 1.96 -19.65 -12.48
N ARG A 139 1.69 -19.58 -13.78
CA ARG A 139 1.31 -20.75 -14.58
C ARG A 139 2.36 -21.85 -14.56
N ASN A 140 3.63 -21.48 -14.54
CA ASN A 140 4.77 -22.40 -14.58
C ASN A 140 5.35 -22.70 -13.19
N SER A 141 4.77 -22.17 -12.13
CA SER A 141 5.24 -22.45 -10.76
C SER A 141 4.85 -23.85 -10.33
N THR A 142 5.84 -24.59 -9.82
CA THR A 142 5.65 -25.91 -9.20
C THR A 142 5.08 -25.83 -7.77
N HIS A 143 5.12 -24.65 -7.17
CA HIS A 143 4.67 -24.41 -5.80
C HIS A 143 3.55 -23.37 -5.77
N LYS A 144 2.33 -23.81 -6.04
CA LYS A 144 1.14 -22.96 -5.91
C LYS A 144 0.65 -23.00 -4.47
N ILE A 145 0.35 -21.82 -3.93
CA ILE A 145 -0.32 -21.70 -2.64
C ILE A 145 -1.81 -21.61 -2.93
N ASP A 146 -2.52 -22.67 -2.61
CA ASP A 146 -3.98 -22.69 -2.73
C ASP A 146 -4.60 -22.12 -1.46
N THR A 147 -5.10 -20.89 -1.55
CA THR A 147 -5.90 -20.23 -0.52
C THR A 147 -6.55 -18.98 -1.08
N ASN A 148 -7.74 -18.67 -0.59
CA ASN A 148 -8.45 -17.42 -0.84
C ASN A 148 -8.50 -16.52 0.42
N VAL A 149 -7.78 -16.90 1.48
CA VAL A 149 -7.75 -16.17 2.75
C VAL A 149 -6.43 -15.45 2.92
N PHE A 150 -6.51 -14.16 3.18
CA PHE A 150 -5.38 -13.29 3.50
C PHE A 150 -5.56 -12.73 4.91
N CYS A 151 -4.52 -12.81 5.72
CA CYS A 151 -4.49 -12.31 7.09
C CYS A 151 -3.43 -11.22 7.22
N MET A 152 -3.82 -10.03 7.67
CA MET A 152 -2.87 -8.97 7.97
C MET A 152 -2.12 -9.30 9.24
N LEU A 153 -0.79 -9.28 9.19
CA LEU A 153 0.09 -9.63 10.32
C LEU A 153 1.01 -8.46 10.67
N SER A 154 0.53 -7.59 11.57
CA SER A 154 1.28 -6.40 12.02
C SER A 154 2.37 -6.73 13.05
N GLY A 155 2.29 -7.89 13.71
CA GLY A 155 3.13 -8.25 14.85
C GLY A 155 2.58 -7.81 16.22
N GLY A 156 1.40 -7.18 16.25
CA GLY A 156 0.65 -6.89 17.47
C GLY A 156 -0.20 -8.08 17.92
N LEU A 157 -0.73 -8.01 19.14
CA LEU A 157 -1.48 -9.09 19.79
C LEU A 157 -2.73 -9.49 19.00
N ASP A 158 -3.53 -8.54 18.55
CA ASP A 158 -4.78 -8.80 17.83
C ASP A 158 -4.54 -9.58 16.53
N SER A 159 -3.54 -9.16 15.74
CA SER A 159 -3.17 -9.84 14.50
C SER A 159 -2.58 -11.24 14.76
N PHE A 160 -1.94 -11.44 15.91
CA PHE A 160 -1.41 -12.74 16.32
C PHE A 160 -2.53 -13.69 16.75
N ILE A 161 -3.49 -13.21 17.55
CA ILE A 161 -4.68 -13.99 17.95
C ILE A 161 -5.48 -14.38 16.69
N GLY A 162 -5.79 -13.43 15.81
CA GLY A 162 -6.50 -13.73 14.57
C GLY A 162 -5.79 -14.76 13.68
N ALA A 163 -4.46 -14.74 13.66
CA ALA A 163 -3.68 -15.77 12.95
C ALA A 163 -3.82 -17.14 13.60
N ILE A 164 -3.77 -17.23 14.94
CA ILE A 164 -3.98 -18.46 15.70
C ILE A 164 -5.38 -19.03 15.45
N ASP A 165 -6.42 -18.19 15.52
CA ASP A 165 -7.81 -18.61 15.32
C ASP A 165 -8.02 -19.22 13.92
N LEU A 166 -7.48 -18.57 12.88
CA LEU A 166 -7.53 -19.10 11.53
C LEU A 166 -6.83 -20.47 11.41
N LEU A 167 -5.61 -20.57 11.93
CA LEU A 167 -4.83 -21.79 11.84
C LEU A 167 -5.43 -22.92 12.68
N SER A 168 -5.96 -22.64 13.87
CA SER A 168 -6.65 -23.61 14.73
C SER A 168 -7.94 -24.11 14.09
N SER A 169 -8.57 -23.31 13.23
CA SER A 169 -9.73 -23.70 12.44
C SER A 169 -9.37 -24.40 11.13
N ASN A 170 -8.12 -24.85 10.96
CA ASN A 170 -7.59 -25.47 9.74
C ASN A 170 -7.65 -24.55 8.50
N VAL A 171 -7.80 -23.24 8.68
CA VAL A 171 -7.64 -22.27 7.61
C VAL A 171 -6.16 -21.95 7.47
N ASN A 172 -5.63 -22.07 6.27
CA ASN A 172 -4.21 -21.84 6.01
C ASN A 172 -3.99 -20.59 5.14
N PRO A 173 -4.02 -19.38 5.75
CA PRO A 173 -4.00 -18.12 5.02
C PRO A 173 -2.63 -17.77 4.45
N ILE A 174 -2.62 -16.75 3.59
CA ILE A 174 -1.42 -15.96 3.30
C ILE A 174 -1.35 -14.82 4.32
N PHE A 175 -0.22 -14.69 4.99
CA PHE A 175 0.03 -13.61 5.95
C PHE A 175 0.71 -12.45 5.26
N VAL A 176 0.15 -11.25 5.42
CA VAL A 176 0.66 -10.02 4.80
C VAL A 176 1.04 -9.04 5.90
N GLY A 177 2.29 -8.59 5.91
CA GLY A 177 2.80 -7.64 6.88
C GLY A 177 3.55 -6.49 6.22
N ASN A 178 3.41 -5.29 6.78
CA ASN A 178 4.25 -4.15 6.46
C ASN A 178 5.30 -3.98 7.56
N TYR A 179 6.55 -3.74 7.19
CA TYR A 179 7.58 -3.41 8.15
C TYR A 179 8.21 -2.04 7.83
N ASN A 180 8.24 -1.17 8.81
CA ASN A 180 8.71 0.22 8.65
C ASN A 180 10.22 0.39 8.86
N GLY A 181 11.02 -0.66 8.77
CA GLY A 181 12.46 -0.57 9.01
C GLY A 181 12.86 -0.25 10.46
N GLY A 182 11.91 0.07 11.33
CA GLY A 182 12.13 0.32 12.75
C GLY A 182 12.54 -0.96 13.48
N LYS A 183 13.60 -0.87 14.32
CA LYS A 183 14.17 -2.04 15.01
C LYS A 183 13.15 -2.77 15.92
N GLY A 184 12.13 -2.07 16.45
CA GLY A 184 11.12 -2.66 17.34
C GLY A 184 10.11 -3.54 16.62
N VAL A 185 9.37 -2.99 15.67
CA VAL A 185 8.26 -3.69 14.99
C VAL A 185 8.73 -4.94 14.26
N SER A 186 9.87 -4.87 13.56
CA SER A 186 10.41 -6.01 12.83
C SER A 186 10.82 -7.19 13.74
N VAL A 187 11.24 -6.92 14.97
CA VAL A 187 11.58 -7.97 15.96
C VAL A 187 10.33 -8.70 16.41
N TYR A 188 9.25 -7.96 16.74
CA TYR A 188 7.99 -8.58 17.15
C TYR A 188 7.35 -9.38 16.01
N GLN A 189 7.33 -8.85 14.79
CA GLN A 189 6.85 -9.60 13.63
C GLN A 189 7.61 -10.90 13.42
N LYS A 190 8.95 -10.86 13.50
CA LYS A 190 9.79 -12.08 13.38
C LYS A 190 9.48 -13.10 14.48
N ARG A 191 9.26 -12.66 15.72
CA ARG A 191 8.89 -13.55 16.84
C ARG A 191 7.53 -14.20 16.60
N VAL A 192 6.54 -13.42 16.18
CA VAL A 192 5.19 -13.93 15.84
C VAL A 192 5.27 -14.94 14.72
N ILE A 193 5.96 -14.62 13.62
CA ILE A 193 6.16 -15.52 12.48
C ILE A 193 6.84 -16.82 12.95
N GLY A 194 7.92 -16.72 13.71
CA GLY A 194 8.64 -17.90 14.23
C GLY A 194 7.76 -18.77 15.13
N SER A 195 6.90 -18.18 15.96
CA SER A 195 5.94 -18.89 16.79
C SER A 195 4.90 -19.63 15.95
N LEU A 196 4.31 -18.98 14.95
CA LEU A 196 3.33 -19.60 14.04
C LEU A 196 3.95 -20.74 13.23
N GLN A 197 5.17 -20.55 12.73
CA GLN A 197 5.91 -21.61 12.02
C GLN A 197 6.18 -22.81 12.92
N LYS A 198 6.59 -22.58 14.16
CA LYS A 198 6.92 -23.64 15.11
C LYS A 198 5.70 -24.43 15.57
N HIS A 199 4.60 -23.76 15.90
CA HIS A 199 3.43 -24.42 16.50
C HIS A 199 2.47 -24.98 15.47
N PHE A 200 2.28 -24.31 14.34
CA PHE A 200 1.33 -24.72 13.30
C PHE A 200 2.01 -25.22 12.02
N GLN A 201 3.35 -25.33 12.01
CA GLN A 201 4.14 -25.80 10.86
C GLN A 201 3.86 -25.01 9.56
N VAL A 202 3.55 -23.72 9.70
CA VAL A 202 3.24 -22.84 8.56
C VAL A 202 4.46 -22.67 7.67
N SER A 203 4.30 -22.92 6.39
CA SER A 203 5.38 -22.72 5.42
C SER A 203 5.88 -21.28 5.41
N PRO A 204 7.20 -21.03 5.41
CA PRO A 204 7.77 -19.68 5.26
C PRO A 204 7.28 -18.95 4.02
N LYS A 205 6.90 -19.68 2.97
CA LYS A 205 6.38 -19.12 1.71
C LYS A 205 5.01 -18.44 1.85
N ARG A 206 4.33 -18.57 2.99
CA ARG A 206 3.03 -17.93 3.26
C ARG A 206 3.14 -16.57 3.92
N PHE A 207 4.35 -16.11 4.25
CA PHE A 207 4.57 -14.81 4.89
C PHE A 207 5.12 -13.80 3.90
N TYR A 208 4.31 -12.82 3.57
CA TYR A 208 4.63 -11.71 2.67
C TYR A 208 4.85 -10.44 3.47
N GLN A 209 6.10 -10.02 3.55
CA GLN A 209 6.46 -8.77 4.22
C GLN A 209 6.92 -7.75 3.20
N PHE A 210 6.26 -6.61 3.14
CA PHE A 210 6.66 -5.52 2.27
C PHE A 210 7.01 -4.26 3.08
N TYR A 211 7.74 -3.40 2.43
CA TYR A 211 8.19 -2.12 2.97
C TYR A 211 7.72 -1.02 2.05
N ALA A 212 7.20 0.05 2.65
CA ALA A 212 6.86 1.28 1.95
C ALA A 212 7.30 2.46 2.80
N ALA A 213 8.13 3.35 2.26
CA ALA A 213 8.59 4.55 2.93
C ALA A 213 8.69 5.70 1.93
N PRO A 214 7.88 6.74 2.11
CA PRO A 214 8.11 8.01 1.44
C PRO A 214 9.40 8.64 1.99
N LYS A 215 10.13 9.30 1.14
CA LYS A 215 11.33 10.06 1.51
C LYS A 215 11.00 11.54 1.77
N SER A 216 9.81 11.83 2.24
CA SER A 216 9.44 13.16 2.71
C SER A 216 10.23 13.46 3.98
N GLY A 217 11.06 14.50 3.96
CA GLY A 217 11.93 14.87 5.08
C GLY A 217 11.22 15.58 6.23
N LYS A 218 9.90 15.54 6.30
CA LYS A 218 9.10 16.22 7.32
C LYS A 218 8.48 15.17 8.22
N GLU A 219 8.66 15.30 9.52
CA GLU A 219 7.97 14.45 10.51
C GLU A 219 7.13 15.36 11.40
N ASP A 220 5.85 15.05 11.49
CA ASP A 220 4.97 15.59 12.50
C ASP A 220 4.90 14.59 13.67
N THR A 221 4.81 15.11 14.89
CA THR A 221 4.67 14.29 16.10
C THR A 221 3.28 13.67 16.20
N THR A 222 2.30 14.26 15.53
CA THR A 222 0.90 13.80 15.54
C THR A 222 0.64 12.94 14.31
N ARG A 223 0.59 11.63 14.50
CA ARG A 223 0.29 10.68 13.44
C ARG A 223 -1.21 10.47 13.27
N SER A 224 -1.64 10.34 12.02
CA SER A 224 -2.98 9.86 11.72
C SER A 224 -3.17 8.44 12.25
N ARG A 225 -4.37 8.14 12.74
CA ARG A 225 -4.70 6.80 13.22
C ARG A 225 -4.80 5.87 12.01
N SER A 226 -3.96 4.89 11.91
CA SER A 226 -4.16 3.72 11.02
C SER A 226 -4.10 3.95 9.51
N LEU A 227 -3.23 4.82 9.05
CA LEU A 227 -2.86 4.83 7.62
C LEU A 227 -1.79 3.80 7.29
#